data_e54abc00da8576e50c59a506e5420d8c
#
_entry.id   e54abc00da8576e50c59a506e5420d8c
#
_cell.length_a   1.000
_cell.length_b   1.000
_cell.length_c   1.000
_cell.angle_alpha   90.00
_cell.angle_beta   90.00
_cell.angle_gamma   90.00
#
_symmetry.space_group_name_H-M   'P 1'
#
loop_
_entity.id
_entity.type
_entity.pdbx_description
1 polymer ?
#
loop_
_entity_poly.entity_id
_entity_poly.type
_entity_poly.pdbx_seq_one_letter_code
_entity_poly.pdbx_strand_id
1 'polypeptide(L)'
;MRSADATTIVRVLLIILVAYLIIYKFDPFVIAVLIAIAILLDAVDGFFALHEASKGRITFGKYVSALRGNERARTEVAAVKKTLKKKAKYGARIDVAGDRAVEYILWITFVYTGVVPIFVLFLIVIRHSFVDAVMAAKGTSSKMKTRFAKVVYSSNIGRGFVNVFKFITFAYLPFVYISGAPIVVGYVLVTILVGYIMLRGAAELYESFA
;
A
#
# COMPACT_ATOMS: atom_id res chain seq x y z
N MET A 1 11.57 3.92 19.32
CA MET A 1 10.84 3.90 18.01
C MET A 1 11.56 2.89 17.14
N ARG A 2 10.89 1.96 16.51
CA ARG A 2 11.55 0.98 15.63
C ARG A 2 11.85 1.65 14.29
N SER A 3 12.87 1.18 13.58
CA SER A 3 13.23 1.70 12.26
C SER A 3 12.02 1.68 11.29
N ALA A 4 11.21 0.61 11.30
CA ALA A 4 10.01 0.51 10.48
C ALA A 4 8.95 1.59 10.80
N ASP A 5 8.74 1.94 12.08
CA ASP A 5 7.78 2.99 12.45
C ASP A 5 8.28 4.37 11.97
N ALA A 6 9.60 4.59 12.00
CA ALA A 6 10.23 5.82 11.48
C ALA A 6 10.05 5.93 9.95
N THR A 7 10.23 4.84 9.20
CA THR A 7 10.05 4.83 7.76
C THR A 7 8.61 5.15 7.38
N THR A 8 7.63 4.58 8.10
CA THR A 8 6.20 4.92 7.89
C THR A 8 5.93 6.42 8.08
N ILE A 9 6.49 7.04 9.12
CA ILE A 9 6.32 8.48 9.35
C ILE A 9 6.98 9.29 8.24
N VAL A 10 8.23 8.96 7.85
CA VAL A 10 8.94 9.62 6.76
C VAL A 10 8.14 9.53 5.46
N ARG A 11 7.54 8.37 5.17
CA ARG A 11 6.69 8.16 3.99
C ARG A 11 5.46 9.06 4.00
N VAL A 12 4.78 9.19 5.14
CA VAL A 12 3.62 10.08 5.28
C VAL A 12 4.03 11.54 5.06
N LEU A 13 5.15 11.98 5.66
CA LEU A 13 5.67 13.34 5.46
C LEU A 13 6.07 13.60 4.01
N LEU A 14 6.67 12.61 3.35
CA LEU A 14 7.01 12.69 1.92
C LEU A 14 5.75 12.87 1.06
N ILE A 15 4.67 12.14 1.36
CA ILE A 15 3.41 12.28 0.60
C ILE A 15 2.70 13.60 0.90
N ILE A 16 2.82 14.17 2.09
CA ILE A 16 2.35 15.54 2.36
C ILE A 16 3.12 16.54 1.49
N LEU A 17 4.44 16.38 1.37
CA LEU A 17 5.24 17.21 0.46
C LEU A 17 4.79 17.01 -1.00
N VAL A 18 4.55 15.79 -1.44
CA VAL A 18 4.03 15.49 -2.78
C VAL A 18 2.69 16.20 -3.01
N ALA A 19 1.76 16.14 -2.05
CA ALA A 19 0.47 16.82 -2.15
C ALA A 19 0.65 18.35 -2.31
N TYR A 20 1.56 18.93 -1.52
CA TYR A 20 1.93 20.34 -1.65
C TYR A 20 2.45 20.66 -3.07
N LEU A 21 3.40 19.87 -3.57
CA LEU A 21 3.98 20.06 -4.90
C LEU A 21 2.94 19.93 -6.02
N ILE A 22 1.96 19.02 -5.89
CA ILE A 22 0.85 18.87 -6.84
C ILE A 22 0.00 20.16 -6.85
N ILE A 23 -0.43 20.62 -5.67
CA ILE A 23 -1.31 21.80 -5.54
C ILE A 23 -0.65 23.05 -6.16
N TYR A 24 0.65 23.23 -5.94
CA TYR A 24 1.43 24.35 -6.48
C TYR A 24 1.97 24.10 -7.91
N LYS A 25 1.51 23.03 -8.57
CA LYS A 25 1.84 22.70 -9.96
C LYS A 25 3.34 22.63 -10.24
N PHE A 26 4.08 22.00 -9.32
CA PHE A 26 5.50 21.75 -9.53
C PHE A 26 5.71 20.71 -10.65
N ASP A 27 6.97 20.49 -11.07
CA ASP A 27 7.30 19.56 -12.15
C ASP A 27 6.71 18.15 -11.91
N PRO A 28 5.86 17.62 -12.82
CA PRO A 28 5.18 16.35 -12.63
C PRO A 28 6.13 15.15 -12.65
N PHE A 29 7.30 15.23 -13.31
CA PHE A 29 8.30 14.15 -13.26
C PHE A 29 8.93 14.04 -11.87
N VAL A 30 9.26 15.19 -11.25
CA VAL A 30 9.76 15.20 -9.86
C VAL A 30 8.72 14.61 -8.92
N ILE A 31 7.45 14.98 -9.07
CA ILE A 31 6.34 14.42 -8.30
C ILE A 31 6.24 12.89 -8.48
N ALA A 32 6.29 12.41 -9.72
CA ALA A 32 6.24 10.98 -10.01
C ALA A 32 7.42 10.21 -9.38
N VAL A 33 8.63 10.78 -9.39
CA VAL A 33 9.80 10.21 -8.74
C VAL A 33 9.62 10.13 -7.21
N LEU A 34 9.08 11.19 -6.58
CA LEU A 34 8.81 11.21 -5.15
C LEU A 34 7.73 10.18 -4.75
N ILE A 35 6.69 10.00 -5.58
CA ILE A 35 5.69 8.95 -5.40
C ILE A 35 6.35 7.56 -5.53
N ALA A 36 7.24 7.35 -6.50
CA ALA A 36 8.01 6.11 -6.64
C ALA A 36 8.83 5.81 -5.39
N ILE A 37 9.54 6.82 -4.86
CA ILE A 37 10.31 6.70 -3.63
C ILE A 37 9.41 6.31 -2.45
N ALA A 38 8.24 6.94 -2.30
CA ALA A 38 7.29 6.61 -1.23
C ALA A 38 6.81 5.15 -1.31
N ILE A 39 6.55 4.62 -2.51
CA ILE A 39 6.15 3.23 -2.71
C ILE A 39 7.33 2.26 -2.48
N LEU A 40 8.54 2.64 -2.87
CA LEU A 40 9.74 1.85 -2.59
C LEU A 40 10.03 1.78 -1.09
N LEU A 41 9.86 2.87 -0.36
CA LEU A 41 9.99 2.89 1.10
C LEU A 41 9.03 1.89 1.75
N ASP A 42 7.79 1.79 1.29
CA ASP A 42 6.81 0.79 1.71
C ASP A 42 7.32 -0.66 1.52
N ALA A 43 7.87 -0.94 0.35
CA ALA A 43 8.42 -2.27 0.06
C ALA A 43 9.62 -2.62 0.96
N VAL A 44 10.40 -1.62 1.38
CA VAL A 44 11.62 -1.79 2.18
C VAL A 44 11.34 -1.83 3.69
N ASP A 45 10.23 -1.27 4.17
CA ASP A 45 9.82 -1.31 5.58
C ASP A 45 9.81 -2.72 6.15
N GLY A 46 9.20 -3.65 5.43
CA GLY A 46 9.14 -5.04 5.80
C GLY A 46 10.53 -5.69 5.93
N PHE A 47 11.49 -5.26 5.10
CA PHE A 47 12.88 -5.69 5.18
C PHE A 47 13.56 -5.11 6.43
N PHE A 48 13.46 -3.80 6.67
CA PHE A 48 14.09 -3.18 7.85
C PHE A 48 13.60 -3.79 9.16
N ALA A 49 12.29 -4.01 9.29
CA ALA A 49 11.72 -4.67 10.45
C ALA A 49 12.28 -6.09 10.66
N LEU A 50 12.49 -6.85 9.60
CA LEU A 50 13.04 -8.20 9.65
C LEU A 50 14.55 -8.18 9.93
N HIS A 51 15.28 -7.27 9.33
CA HIS A 51 16.74 -7.11 9.53
C HIS A 51 17.04 -6.77 10.99
N GLU A 52 16.32 -5.79 11.56
CA GLU A 52 16.44 -5.40 12.96
C GLU A 52 16.06 -6.54 13.91
N ALA A 53 14.92 -7.21 13.67
CA ALA A 53 14.45 -8.31 14.50
C ALA A 53 15.35 -9.55 14.46
N SER A 54 16.02 -9.77 13.34
CA SER A 54 16.98 -10.87 13.16
C SER A 54 18.38 -10.53 13.65
N LYS A 55 18.61 -9.33 14.18
CA LYS A 55 19.94 -8.81 14.52
C LYS A 55 20.94 -8.92 13.33
N GLY A 56 20.47 -8.53 12.14
CA GLY A 56 21.29 -8.52 10.92
C GLY A 56 21.37 -9.87 10.17
N ARG A 57 20.81 -10.97 10.67
CA ARG A 57 20.87 -12.29 10.02
C ARG A 57 20.14 -12.35 8.67
N ILE A 58 19.02 -11.59 8.53
CA ILE A 58 18.31 -11.48 7.27
C ILE A 58 18.87 -10.29 6.50
N THR A 59 19.70 -10.61 5.50
CA THR A 59 20.23 -9.64 4.54
C THR A 59 19.20 -9.36 3.45
N PHE A 60 19.37 -8.25 2.71
CA PHE A 60 18.50 -7.89 1.58
C PHE A 60 18.44 -9.00 0.52
N GLY A 61 19.57 -9.62 0.19
CA GLY A 61 19.62 -10.76 -0.74
C GLY A 61 18.80 -11.96 -0.28
N LYS A 62 18.85 -12.31 1.02
CA LYS A 62 18.00 -13.37 1.61
C LYS A 62 16.53 -13.01 1.57
N TYR A 63 16.18 -11.75 1.85
CA TYR A 63 14.80 -11.29 1.79
C TYR A 63 14.22 -11.38 0.36
N VAL A 64 14.96 -10.90 -0.64
CA VAL A 64 14.59 -11.01 -2.05
C VAL A 64 14.52 -12.47 -2.50
N SER A 65 15.45 -13.32 -2.08
CA SER A 65 15.45 -14.76 -2.36
C SER A 65 14.19 -15.45 -1.79
N ALA A 66 13.77 -15.09 -0.58
CA ALA A 66 12.52 -15.58 0.01
C ALA A 66 11.27 -15.14 -0.79
N LEU A 67 11.26 -13.91 -1.32
CA LEU A 67 10.18 -13.42 -2.19
C LEU A 67 10.14 -14.17 -3.53
N ARG A 68 11.30 -14.56 -4.07
CA ARG A 68 11.43 -15.34 -5.30
C ARG A 68 11.08 -16.83 -5.14
N GLY A 69 10.73 -17.28 -3.93
CA GLY A 69 10.26 -18.65 -3.70
C GLY A 69 11.30 -19.63 -3.14
N ASN A 70 12.50 -19.15 -2.74
CA ASN A 70 13.46 -20.02 -2.08
C ASN A 70 12.95 -20.47 -0.70
N GLU A 71 12.68 -21.77 -0.54
CA GLU A 71 12.03 -22.33 0.65
C GLU A 71 12.85 -22.14 1.93
N ARG A 72 14.17 -22.29 1.88
CA ARG A 72 15.05 -22.08 3.05
C ARG A 72 14.99 -20.64 3.53
N ALA A 73 15.14 -19.68 2.63
CA ALA A 73 15.05 -18.26 2.95
C ALA A 73 13.64 -17.89 3.46
N ARG A 74 12.60 -18.50 2.89
CA ARG A 74 11.19 -18.30 3.28
C ARG A 74 10.91 -18.80 4.69
N THR A 75 11.46 -19.93 5.07
CA THR A 75 11.32 -20.52 6.41
C THR A 75 12.03 -19.66 7.46
N GLU A 76 13.26 -19.19 7.19
CA GLU A 76 13.99 -18.28 8.08
C GLU A 76 13.24 -16.96 8.28
N VAL A 77 12.77 -16.34 7.19
CA VAL A 77 11.98 -15.10 7.23
C VAL A 77 10.68 -15.30 8.01
N ALA A 78 9.98 -16.43 7.83
CA ALA A 78 8.75 -16.75 8.55
C ALA A 78 8.98 -16.91 10.05
N ALA A 79 10.07 -17.56 10.46
CA ALA A 79 10.44 -17.69 11.87
C ALA A 79 10.66 -16.32 12.54
N VAL A 80 11.40 -15.41 11.88
CA VAL A 80 11.64 -14.06 12.39
C VAL A 80 10.35 -13.24 12.41
N LYS A 81 9.48 -13.34 11.39
CA LYS A 81 8.15 -12.71 11.37
C LYS A 81 7.29 -13.14 12.57
N LYS A 82 7.32 -14.40 12.94
CA LYS A 82 6.57 -14.93 14.10
C LYS A 82 7.04 -14.30 15.41
N THR A 83 8.35 -14.12 15.57
CA THR A 83 8.96 -13.46 16.73
C THR A 83 8.64 -11.97 16.77
N LEU A 84 8.68 -11.29 15.62
CA LEU A 84 8.30 -9.88 15.46
C LEU A 84 6.84 -9.63 15.88
N LYS A 85 5.90 -10.46 15.42
CA LYS A 85 4.47 -10.36 15.79
C LYS A 85 4.24 -10.43 17.29
N LYS A 86 5.03 -11.22 18.01
CA LYS A 86 4.93 -11.32 19.48
C LYS A 86 5.45 -10.06 20.19
N LYS A 87 6.51 -9.42 19.68
CA LYS A 87 7.16 -8.26 20.31
C LYS A 87 6.51 -6.91 19.94
N ALA A 88 5.86 -6.82 18.78
CA ALA A 88 5.37 -5.58 18.20
C ALA A 88 3.85 -5.44 18.32
N LYS A 89 3.35 -5.15 19.54
CA LYS A 89 1.90 -5.05 19.79
C LYS A 89 1.16 -4.05 18.88
N TYR A 90 1.78 -2.95 18.51
CA TYR A 90 1.17 -1.87 17.72
C TYR A 90 1.75 -1.69 16.31
N GLY A 91 2.88 -2.32 15.98
CA GLY A 91 3.59 -2.06 14.72
C GLY A 91 2.80 -2.34 13.45
N ALA A 92 2.04 -3.43 13.43
CA ALA A 92 1.18 -3.74 12.28
C ALA A 92 0.01 -2.76 12.14
N ARG A 93 -0.42 -2.11 13.23
CA ARG A 93 -1.49 -1.10 13.21
C ARG A 93 -0.98 0.25 12.71
N ILE A 94 0.25 0.62 13.09
CA ILE A 94 0.91 1.85 12.62
C ILE A 94 1.17 1.75 11.12
N ASP A 95 1.62 0.60 10.64
CA ASP A 95 1.84 0.33 9.23
C ASP A 95 0.54 0.49 8.42
N VAL A 96 -0.54 -0.20 8.83
CA VAL A 96 -1.85 -0.05 8.19
C VAL A 96 -2.35 1.42 8.23
N ALA A 97 -2.19 2.10 9.36
CA ALA A 97 -2.60 3.50 9.48
C ALA A 97 -1.80 4.41 8.55
N GLY A 98 -0.49 4.18 8.43
CA GLY A 98 0.39 4.90 7.50
C GLY A 98 0.00 4.70 6.04
N ASP A 99 -0.30 3.45 5.65
CA ASP A 99 -0.79 3.12 4.30
C ASP A 99 -2.09 3.88 3.97
N ARG A 100 -3.02 3.91 4.92
CA ARG A 100 -4.29 4.63 4.74
C ARG A 100 -4.08 6.14 4.66
N ALA A 101 -3.20 6.70 5.50
CA ALA A 101 -2.87 8.11 5.47
C ALA A 101 -2.29 8.53 4.11
N VAL A 102 -1.32 7.77 3.59
CA VAL A 102 -0.72 7.98 2.26
C VAL A 102 -1.78 7.96 1.16
N GLU A 103 -2.63 6.94 1.13
CA GLU A 103 -3.70 6.83 0.14
C GLU A 103 -4.70 7.99 0.25
N TYR A 104 -5.16 8.32 1.44
CA TYR A 104 -6.14 9.40 1.63
C TYR A 104 -5.57 10.77 1.25
N ILE A 105 -4.32 11.08 1.61
CA ILE A 105 -3.69 12.34 1.22
C ILE A 105 -3.68 12.49 -0.30
N LEU A 106 -3.28 11.44 -1.04
CA LEU A 106 -3.26 11.48 -2.50
C LEU A 106 -4.67 11.60 -3.10
N TRP A 107 -5.64 10.78 -2.65
CA TRP A 107 -7.01 10.85 -3.15
C TRP A 107 -7.66 12.22 -2.88
N ILE A 108 -7.49 12.76 -1.66
CA ILE A 108 -7.99 14.09 -1.29
C ILE A 108 -7.35 15.16 -2.18
N THR A 109 -6.04 15.07 -2.43
CA THR A 109 -5.34 16.02 -3.30
C THR A 109 -5.88 15.98 -4.72
N PHE A 110 -6.11 14.79 -5.30
CA PHE A 110 -6.66 14.68 -6.66
C PHE A 110 -8.12 15.08 -6.76
N VAL A 111 -8.90 14.90 -5.72
CA VAL A 111 -10.27 15.45 -5.63
C VAL A 111 -10.24 16.96 -5.52
N TYR A 112 -9.37 17.51 -4.67
CA TYR A 112 -9.19 18.96 -4.51
C TYR A 112 -8.77 19.64 -5.82
N THR A 113 -7.90 19.01 -6.60
CA THR A 113 -7.46 19.52 -7.91
C THR A 113 -8.49 19.31 -9.02
N GLY A 114 -9.61 18.67 -8.75
CA GLY A 114 -10.68 18.41 -9.71
C GLY A 114 -10.40 17.30 -10.73
N VAL A 115 -9.25 16.59 -10.61
CA VAL A 115 -8.87 15.52 -11.53
C VAL A 115 -9.68 14.23 -11.28
N VAL A 116 -10.08 14.01 -10.03
CA VAL A 116 -10.84 12.82 -9.61
C VAL A 116 -12.17 13.26 -8.99
N PRO A 117 -13.32 12.63 -9.38
CA PRO A 117 -14.61 12.92 -8.77
C PRO A 117 -14.65 12.54 -7.29
N ILE A 118 -15.35 13.34 -6.47
CA ILE A 118 -15.49 13.13 -5.01
C ILE A 118 -16.05 11.74 -4.64
N PHE A 119 -16.89 11.15 -5.50
CA PHE A 119 -17.46 9.82 -5.27
C PHE A 119 -16.39 8.72 -5.18
N VAL A 120 -15.27 8.87 -5.87
CA VAL A 120 -14.12 7.95 -5.75
C VAL A 120 -13.59 7.95 -4.33
N LEU A 121 -13.43 9.13 -3.72
CA LEU A 121 -12.98 9.25 -2.34
C LEU A 121 -13.96 8.58 -1.37
N PHE A 122 -15.28 8.76 -1.57
CA PHE A 122 -16.29 8.10 -0.74
C PHE A 122 -16.17 6.57 -0.80
N LEU A 123 -16.02 5.99 -2.00
CA LEU A 123 -15.84 4.55 -2.16
C LEU A 123 -14.58 4.05 -1.43
N ILE A 124 -13.46 4.75 -1.55
CA ILE A 124 -12.21 4.39 -0.90
C ILE A 124 -12.33 4.47 0.63
N VAL A 125 -12.93 5.55 1.16
CA VAL A 125 -13.14 5.73 2.62
C VAL A 125 -14.05 4.64 3.17
N ILE A 126 -15.19 4.39 2.53
CA ILE A 126 -16.14 3.34 2.95
C ILE A 126 -15.44 1.98 2.96
N ARG A 127 -14.78 1.63 1.86
CA ARG A 127 -14.05 0.35 1.75
C ARG A 127 -13.03 0.19 2.88
N HIS A 128 -12.19 1.20 3.12
CA HIS A 128 -11.16 1.11 4.15
C HIS A 128 -11.77 1.02 5.55
N SER A 129 -12.75 1.86 5.85
CA SER A 129 -13.38 1.88 7.19
C SER A 129 -14.01 0.53 7.54
N PHE A 130 -14.81 -0.04 6.64
CA PHE A 130 -15.49 -1.31 6.91
C PHE A 130 -14.53 -2.50 6.93
N VAL A 131 -13.65 -2.59 5.93
CA VAL A 131 -12.74 -3.75 5.82
C VAL A 131 -11.72 -3.74 6.94
N ASP A 132 -11.11 -2.60 7.24
CA ASP A 132 -10.08 -2.52 8.27
C ASP A 132 -10.68 -2.77 9.66
N ALA A 133 -11.92 -2.33 9.95
CA ALA A 133 -12.63 -2.64 11.19
C ALA A 133 -12.89 -4.15 11.35
N VAL A 134 -13.42 -4.80 10.31
CA VAL A 134 -13.70 -6.24 10.33
C VAL A 134 -12.39 -7.06 10.43
N MET A 135 -11.37 -6.69 9.69
CA MET A 135 -10.07 -7.38 9.72
C MET A 135 -9.32 -7.17 11.04
N ALA A 136 -9.48 -6.00 11.68
CA ALA A 136 -8.93 -5.75 13.01
C ALA A 136 -9.53 -6.68 14.07
N ALA A 137 -10.82 -6.99 13.97
CA ALA A 137 -11.53 -7.90 14.88
C ALA A 137 -11.13 -9.37 14.69
N LYS A 138 -10.93 -9.82 13.45
CA LYS A 138 -10.63 -11.25 13.11
C LYS A 138 -9.14 -11.60 13.09
N GLY A 139 -8.24 -10.62 13.08
CA GLY A 139 -6.80 -10.84 12.92
C GLY A 139 -6.36 -10.92 11.45
N THR A 140 -5.05 -11.08 11.24
CA THR A 140 -4.42 -10.91 9.92
C THR A 140 -4.88 -11.89 8.85
N SER A 141 -4.93 -11.41 7.61
CA SER A 141 -5.26 -12.04 6.32
C SER A 141 -4.60 -13.39 5.95
N SER A 142 -3.73 -13.93 6.79
CA SER A 142 -3.01 -15.18 6.51
C SER A 142 -3.86 -16.45 6.63
N LYS A 143 -5.13 -16.34 6.98
CA LYS A 143 -6.04 -17.47 7.22
C LYS A 143 -7.25 -17.50 6.29
N MET A 144 -7.14 -16.93 5.10
CA MET A 144 -8.24 -16.99 4.13
C MET A 144 -8.52 -18.43 3.70
N LYS A 145 -9.77 -18.87 3.82
CA LYS A 145 -10.23 -20.24 3.56
C LYS A 145 -10.73 -20.40 2.14
N THR A 146 -11.47 -19.42 1.63
CA THR A 146 -12.10 -19.48 0.31
C THR A 146 -11.08 -19.34 -0.82
N ARG A 147 -11.30 -20.07 -1.94
CA ARG A 147 -10.46 -19.99 -3.15
C ARG A 147 -10.44 -18.56 -3.70
N PHE A 148 -11.60 -17.90 -3.72
CA PHE A 148 -11.76 -16.54 -4.24
C PHE A 148 -10.90 -15.53 -3.45
N ALA A 149 -11.00 -15.52 -2.12
CA ALA A 149 -10.19 -14.64 -1.27
C ALA A 149 -8.69 -14.95 -1.37
N LYS A 150 -8.30 -16.24 -1.53
CA LYS A 150 -6.90 -16.62 -1.75
C LYS A 150 -6.33 -16.05 -3.05
N VAL A 151 -7.07 -16.12 -4.15
CA VAL A 151 -6.62 -15.64 -5.47
C VAL A 151 -6.53 -14.11 -5.50
N VAL A 152 -7.59 -13.44 -5.04
CA VAL A 152 -7.70 -11.97 -5.15
C VAL A 152 -6.81 -11.26 -4.13
N TYR A 153 -6.71 -11.79 -2.92
CA TYR A 153 -6.05 -11.11 -1.80
C TYR A 153 -4.67 -11.65 -1.45
N SER A 154 -4.51 -12.97 -1.33
CA SER A 154 -3.28 -13.55 -0.78
C SER A 154 -2.23 -13.88 -1.85
N SER A 155 -2.57 -13.83 -3.14
CA SER A 155 -1.61 -14.07 -4.21
C SER A 155 -0.54 -12.95 -4.27
N ASN A 156 0.73 -13.33 -4.44
CA ASN A 156 1.81 -12.36 -4.65
C ASN A 156 1.57 -11.52 -5.92
N ILE A 157 0.94 -12.11 -6.94
CA ILE A 157 0.57 -11.45 -8.17
C ILE A 157 -0.48 -10.36 -7.91
N GLY A 158 -1.53 -10.64 -7.13
CA GLY A 158 -2.57 -9.66 -6.81
C GLY A 158 -2.05 -8.47 -6.01
N ARG A 159 -1.10 -8.70 -5.08
CA ARG A 159 -0.46 -7.61 -4.32
C ARG A 159 0.47 -6.77 -5.21
N GLY A 160 1.27 -7.42 -6.06
CA GLY A 160 2.13 -6.72 -7.01
C GLY A 160 1.32 -5.88 -7.99
N PHE A 161 0.23 -6.43 -8.52
CA PHE A 161 -0.68 -5.73 -9.42
C PHE A 161 -1.23 -4.43 -8.80
N VAL A 162 -1.76 -4.49 -7.57
CA VAL A 162 -2.27 -3.29 -6.89
C VAL A 162 -1.20 -2.23 -6.73
N ASN A 163 -0.01 -2.60 -6.28
CA ASN A 163 1.06 -1.63 -6.02
C ASN A 163 1.55 -0.99 -7.32
N VAL A 164 1.68 -1.77 -8.39
CA VAL A 164 2.05 -1.24 -9.72
C VAL A 164 0.95 -0.32 -10.26
N PHE A 165 -0.32 -0.73 -10.19
CA PHE A 165 -1.43 0.11 -10.65
C PHE A 165 -1.61 1.37 -9.80
N LYS A 166 -1.42 1.30 -8.48
CA LYS A 166 -1.38 2.50 -7.62
C LYS A 166 -0.29 3.45 -8.08
N PHE A 167 0.91 2.93 -8.31
CA PHE A 167 2.02 3.76 -8.78
C PHE A 167 1.69 4.43 -10.11
N ILE A 168 1.27 3.65 -11.12
CA ILE A 168 0.96 4.18 -12.46
C ILE A 168 -0.14 5.25 -12.36
N THR A 169 -1.22 4.98 -11.61
CA THR A 169 -2.33 5.91 -11.45
C THR A 169 -1.88 7.19 -10.75
N PHE A 170 -1.25 7.09 -9.60
CA PHE A 170 -0.85 8.26 -8.80
C PHE A 170 0.28 9.05 -9.45
N ALA A 171 1.16 8.41 -10.22
CA ALA A 171 2.19 9.09 -10.99
C ALA A 171 1.63 9.80 -12.23
N TYR A 172 0.57 9.25 -12.85
CA TYR A 172 -0.03 9.83 -14.05
C TYR A 172 -0.92 11.05 -13.77
N LEU A 173 -1.70 11.04 -12.68
CA LEU A 173 -2.66 12.10 -12.37
C LEU A 173 -2.04 13.51 -12.23
N PRO A 174 -0.82 13.68 -11.69
CA PRO A 174 -0.13 14.98 -11.73
C PRO A 174 0.11 15.50 -13.16
N PHE A 175 0.42 14.61 -14.13
CA PHE A 175 0.58 15.04 -15.53
C PHE A 175 -0.75 15.54 -16.13
N VAL A 176 -1.88 14.92 -15.74
CA VAL A 176 -3.20 15.41 -16.16
C VAL A 176 -3.45 16.81 -15.63
N TYR A 177 -3.18 17.05 -14.34
CA TYR A 177 -3.45 18.32 -13.69
C TYR A 177 -2.51 19.45 -14.11
N ILE A 178 -1.23 19.13 -14.27
CA ILE A 178 -0.16 20.14 -14.45
C ILE A 178 0.15 20.35 -15.93
N SER A 179 0.27 19.25 -16.70
CA SER A 179 0.72 19.27 -18.09
C SER A 179 -0.39 19.11 -19.10
N GLY A 180 -1.67 18.96 -18.67
CA GLY A 180 -2.79 18.75 -19.58
C GLY A 180 -2.77 17.39 -20.31
N ALA A 181 -2.13 16.37 -19.72
CA ALA A 181 -2.16 15.02 -20.26
C ALA A 181 -3.60 14.51 -20.39
N PRO A 182 -3.91 13.55 -21.31
CA PRO A 182 -5.26 13.10 -21.59
C PRO A 182 -6.00 12.61 -20.34
N ILE A 183 -7.04 13.32 -19.91
CA ILE A 183 -7.84 13.01 -18.72
C ILE A 183 -8.56 11.65 -18.83
N VAL A 184 -8.90 11.23 -20.05
CA VAL A 184 -9.55 9.92 -20.31
C VAL A 184 -8.67 8.77 -19.82
N VAL A 185 -7.36 8.84 -20.05
CA VAL A 185 -6.40 7.84 -19.55
C VAL A 185 -6.40 7.84 -18.01
N GLY A 186 -6.44 9.02 -17.40
CA GLY A 186 -6.56 9.14 -15.94
C GLY A 186 -7.82 8.47 -15.40
N TYR A 187 -8.98 8.69 -16.03
CA TYR A 187 -10.24 8.06 -15.63
C TYR A 187 -10.21 6.54 -15.80
N VAL A 188 -9.63 6.03 -16.88
CA VAL A 188 -9.45 4.57 -17.08
C VAL A 188 -8.60 3.98 -15.96
N LEU A 189 -7.44 4.58 -15.66
CA LEU A 189 -6.55 4.13 -14.59
C LEU A 189 -7.23 4.15 -13.22
N VAL A 190 -7.94 5.25 -12.89
CA VAL A 190 -8.70 5.37 -11.63
C VAL A 190 -9.79 4.31 -11.56
N THR A 191 -10.55 4.10 -12.64
CA THR A 191 -11.64 3.10 -12.67
C THR A 191 -11.12 1.69 -12.44
N ILE A 192 -10.03 1.30 -13.12
CA ILE A 192 -9.41 -0.02 -12.94
C ILE A 192 -8.90 -0.18 -11.49
N LEU A 193 -8.19 0.82 -10.99
CA LEU A 193 -7.63 0.77 -9.64
C LEU A 193 -8.73 0.67 -8.56
N VAL A 194 -9.73 1.55 -8.63
CA VAL A 194 -10.84 1.59 -7.66
C VAL A 194 -11.68 0.33 -7.77
N GLY A 195 -12.01 -0.11 -8.97
CA GLY A 195 -12.75 -1.37 -9.20
C GLY A 195 -12.04 -2.57 -8.57
N TYR A 196 -10.72 -2.66 -8.73
CA TYR A 196 -9.93 -3.73 -8.12
C TYR A 196 -9.84 -3.60 -6.59
N ILE A 197 -9.70 -2.39 -6.06
CA ILE A 197 -9.71 -2.13 -4.61
C ILE A 197 -11.07 -2.54 -4.00
N MET A 198 -12.17 -2.21 -4.66
CA MET A 198 -13.53 -2.60 -4.22
C MET A 198 -13.73 -4.11 -4.27
N LEU A 199 -13.33 -4.76 -5.37
CA LEU A 199 -13.39 -6.22 -5.51
C LEU A 199 -12.61 -6.92 -4.40
N ARG A 200 -11.42 -6.42 -4.09
CA ARG A 200 -10.58 -6.94 -3.03
C ARG A 200 -11.21 -6.75 -1.65
N GLY A 201 -11.82 -5.59 -1.38
CA GLY A 201 -12.56 -5.33 -0.15
C GLY A 201 -13.77 -6.25 0.02
N ALA A 202 -14.52 -6.47 -1.06
CA ALA A 202 -15.66 -7.40 -1.06
C ALA A 202 -15.21 -8.83 -0.75
N ALA A 203 -14.08 -9.29 -1.32
CA ALA A 203 -13.52 -10.61 -1.04
C ALA A 203 -13.11 -10.77 0.44
N GLU A 204 -12.54 -9.72 1.05
CA GLU A 204 -12.16 -9.70 2.47
C GLU A 204 -13.40 -9.75 3.38
N LEU A 205 -14.44 -8.98 3.07
CA LEU A 205 -15.70 -9.00 3.82
C LEU A 205 -16.41 -10.35 3.67
N TYR A 206 -16.53 -10.88 2.45
CA TYR A 206 -17.14 -12.18 2.21
C TYR A 206 -16.46 -13.28 3.05
N GLU A 207 -15.13 -13.36 3.01
CA GLU A 207 -14.36 -14.30 3.84
C GLU A 207 -14.60 -14.09 5.34
N SER A 208 -14.94 -12.88 5.73
CA SER A 208 -15.15 -12.55 7.14
C SER A 208 -16.51 -13.01 7.66
N PHE A 209 -17.49 -13.19 6.79
CA PHE A 209 -18.84 -13.67 7.14
C PHE A 209 -19.04 -15.16 6.80
N ALA A 210 -18.14 -15.80 6.02
CA ALA A 210 -18.11 -17.24 5.74
C ALA A 210 -17.34 -18.01 6.83
#